data_2115dbf2ce307368f50e5270200474ad
#
_entry.id   2115dbf2ce307368f50e5270200474ad
#
_cell.length_a   1.000
_cell.length_b   1.000
_cell.length_c   1.000
_cell.angle_alpha   90.00
_cell.angle_beta   90.00
_cell.angle_gamma   90.00
#
_symmetry.space_group_name_H-M   'P 1'
#
loop_
_entity.id
_entity.type
_entity.pdbx_description
1 polymer ?
#
loop_
_entity_poly.entity_id
_entity_poly.type
_entity_poly.pdbx_seq_one_letter_code
_entity_poly.pdbx_strand_id
1 'polypeptide(L)'
;MEKIKFIDLFCGIGGFRVAMDNACRENDIIPNCVFSSDIDEHCKDSYEMNFGHRPTGDITKVIPTSIPDHDILFAGFPCQPFSIIGQMKGFDDTRGTLFFHIANIIKEKKPKAFILENVKQLVGHDKGKTLKTIMKTLKDLGYHAQYAVLNALDYGLPQKRERVVIVGHREPILFSYPPPIRPFKPLSEVLEKKVAKKHYASEYIVEKRKEAHKSAYKLSIWHENKSGNICSYPYSCALRAGASYNYLLVNGERRLTPREMFRLQGFPESYKIIDNDGQARKQAGNAVPVNLVKAVILKLLPYIAKSFDMTQVLKDYEVS
;
A
#
# COMPACT_ATOMS: atom_id res chain seq x y z
N MET A 1 13.49 -21.88 12.58
CA MET A 1 12.78 -20.59 12.32
C MET A 1 11.33 -20.88 12.00
N GLU A 2 10.42 -20.17 12.64
CA GLU A 2 8.99 -20.27 12.36
C GLU A 2 8.66 -19.78 10.96
N LYS A 3 7.63 -20.36 10.31
CA LYS A 3 7.20 -20.02 8.97
C LYS A 3 5.78 -19.47 9.00
N ILE A 4 5.57 -18.26 8.49
CA ILE A 4 4.25 -17.65 8.33
C ILE A 4 3.84 -17.69 6.87
N LYS A 5 2.70 -18.32 6.59
CA LYS A 5 2.10 -18.36 5.25
C LYS A 5 1.22 -17.13 5.04
N PHE A 6 1.33 -16.49 3.89
CA PHE A 6 0.46 -15.38 3.54
C PHE A 6 0.05 -15.40 2.07
N ILE A 7 -1.01 -14.67 1.78
CA ILE A 7 -1.44 -14.38 0.40
C ILE A 7 -1.46 -12.88 0.16
N ASP A 8 -1.21 -12.48 -1.11
CA ASP A 8 -1.15 -11.09 -1.55
C ASP A 8 -2.11 -10.88 -2.73
N LEU A 9 -3.28 -10.32 -2.46
CA LEU A 9 -4.33 -10.07 -3.43
C LEU A 9 -4.25 -8.64 -3.97
N PHE A 10 -4.48 -8.47 -5.28
CA PHE A 10 -4.23 -7.19 -5.96
C PHE A 10 -2.79 -6.74 -5.73
N CYS A 11 -1.87 -7.67 -5.82
CA CYS A 11 -0.51 -7.55 -5.31
C CYS A 11 0.32 -6.47 -6.01
N GLY A 12 -0.10 -6.03 -7.21
CA GLY A 12 0.64 -5.05 -7.99
C GLY A 12 2.10 -5.47 -8.15
N ILE A 13 2.98 -4.63 -7.71
CA ILE A 13 4.43 -4.89 -7.71
C ILE A 13 4.96 -5.45 -6.38
N GLY A 14 4.08 -6.00 -5.52
CA GLY A 14 4.47 -6.69 -4.29
C GLY A 14 4.85 -5.77 -3.12
N GLY A 15 4.16 -4.64 -2.95
CA GLY A 15 4.43 -3.74 -1.82
C GLY A 15 4.17 -4.40 -0.46
N PHE A 16 3.08 -5.16 -0.32
CA PHE A 16 2.81 -5.97 0.87
C PHE A 16 3.85 -7.07 1.05
N ARG A 17 4.26 -7.72 -0.05
CA ARG A 17 5.30 -8.76 -0.05
C ARG A 17 6.62 -8.22 0.51
N VAL A 18 7.11 -7.10 -0.02
CA VAL A 18 8.34 -6.46 0.47
C VAL A 18 8.22 -6.08 1.94
N ALA A 19 7.07 -5.53 2.36
CA ALA A 19 6.83 -5.17 3.75
C ALA A 19 6.84 -6.39 4.68
N MET A 20 6.21 -7.49 4.28
CA MET A 20 6.18 -8.76 5.04
C MET A 20 7.57 -9.40 5.11
N ASP A 21 8.28 -9.48 3.98
CA ASP A 21 9.63 -10.05 3.91
C ASP A 21 10.60 -9.27 4.83
N ASN A 22 10.48 -7.94 4.88
CA ASN A 22 11.30 -7.10 5.75
C ASN A 22 10.92 -7.28 7.23
N ALA A 23 9.63 -7.28 7.57
CA ALA A 23 9.15 -7.48 8.94
C ALA A 23 9.56 -8.85 9.50
N CYS A 24 9.42 -9.90 8.71
CA CYS A 24 9.81 -11.25 9.10
C CYS A 24 11.32 -11.39 9.30
N ARG A 25 12.13 -10.81 8.40
CA ARG A 25 13.60 -10.83 8.52
C ARG A 25 14.09 -10.18 9.81
N GLU A 26 13.46 -9.11 10.24
CA GLU A 26 13.80 -8.41 11.50
C GLU A 26 13.45 -9.21 12.75
N ASN A 27 12.64 -10.27 12.62
CA ASN A 27 12.16 -11.11 13.73
C ASN A 27 12.50 -12.59 13.56
N ASP A 28 13.48 -12.94 12.73
CA ASP A 28 13.92 -14.33 12.46
C ASP A 28 12.78 -15.28 12.05
N ILE A 29 11.79 -14.76 11.35
CA ILE A 29 10.63 -15.48 10.79
C ILE A 29 10.84 -15.69 9.30
N ILE A 30 10.42 -16.86 8.78
CA ILE A 30 10.44 -17.16 7.34
C ILE A 30 9.08 -16.77 6.73
N PRO A 31 9.02 -15.71 5.89
CA PRO A 31 7.81 -15.37 5.15
C PRO A 31 7.59 -16.37 4.01
N ASN A 32 6.36 -16.84 3.83
CA ASN A 32 6.01 -17.75 2.76
C ASN A 32 4.74 -17.28 2.03
N CYS A 33 4.91 -16.58 0.91
CA CYS A 33 3.80 -16.23 0.03
C CYS A 33 3.32 -17.48 -0.70
N VAL A 34 2.17 -17.99 -0.33
CA VAL A 34 1.60 -19.22 -0.91
C VAL A 34 0.64 -18.95 -2.05
N PHE A 35 0.20 -17.70 -2.23
CA PHE A 35 -0.66 -17.27 -3.33
C PHE A 35 -0.56 -15.77 -3.54
N SER A 36 -0.59 -15.34 -4.80
CA SER A 36 -0.70 -13.91 -5.16
C SER A 36 -1.55 -13.75 -6.42
N SER A 37 -2.23 -12.61 -6.56
CA SER A 37 -3.06 -12.32 -7.74
C SER A 37 -3.02 -10.85 -8.13
N ASP A 38 -2.94 -10.59 -9.44
CA ASP A 38 -3.13 -9.28 -10.07
C ASP A 38 -3.55 -9.47 -11.52
N ILE A 39 -4.37 -8.56 -12.07
CA ILE A 39 -4.80 -8.62 -13.47
C ILE A 39 -3.87 -7.87 -14.43
N ASP A 40 -3.03 -6.96 -13.91
CA ASP A 40 -2.12 -6.15 -14.74
C ASP A 40 -0.88 -6.97 -15.10
N GLU A 41 -0.73 -7.32 -16.39
CA GLU A 41 0.38 -8.14 -16.87
C GLU A 41 1.75 -7.53 -16.54
N HIS A 42 1.90 -6.20 -16.67
CA HIS A 42 3.15 -5.53 -16.32
C HIS A 42 3.46 -5.61 -14.81
N CYS A 43 2.42 -5.61 -13.97
CA CYS A 43 2.59 -5.85 -12.54
C CYS A 43 3.03 -7.29 -12.27
N LYS A 44 2.43 -8.27 -12.96
CA LYS A 44 2.82 -9.69 -12.85
C LYS A 44 4.27 -9.91 -13.30
N ASP A 45 4.69 -9.26 -14.41
CA ASP A 45 6.08 -9.30 -14.88
C ASP A 45 7.06 -8.76 -13.83
N SER A 46 6.74 -7.58 -13.24
CA SER A 46 7.56 -6.99 -12.18
C SER A 46 7.60 -7.86 -10.93
N TYR A 47 6.49 -8.47 -10.55
CA TYR A 47 6.39 -9.35 -9.39
C TYR A 47 7.22 -10.62 -9.61
N GLU A 48 7.07 -11.27 -10.75
CA GLU A 48 7.82 -12.48 -11.11
C GLU A 48 9.34 -12.22 -11.16
N MET A 49 9.76 -11.10 -11.75
CA MET A 49 11.17 -10.70 -11.84
C MET A 49 11.82 -10.51 -10.45
N ASN A 50 11.04 -10.11 -9.43
CA ASN A 50 11.56 -9.82 -8.10
C ASN A 50 11.37 -10.98 -7.11
N PHE A 51 10.34 -11.81 -7.28
CA PHE A 51 9.97 -12.85 -6.30
C PHE A 51 10.01 -14.28 -6.85
N GLY A 52 10.29 -14.46 -8.14
CA GLY A 52 10.50 -15.79 -8.74
C GLY A 52 9.22 -16.59 -8.99
N HIS A 53 8.03 -16.01 -8.79
CA HIS A 53 6.78 -16.63 -9.20
C HIS A 53 5.81 -15.59 -9.79
N ARG A 54 5.01 -16.03 -10.76
CA ARG A 54 4.03 -15.19 -11.45
C ARG A 54 2.70 -15.19 -10.70
N PRO A 55 2.13 -14.01 -10.37
CA PRO A 55 0.81 -13.93 -9.76
C PRO A 55 -0.28 -14.55 -10.66
N THR A 56 -1.26 -15.20 -10.05
CA THR A 56 -2.50 -15.60 -10.71
C THR A 56 -3.23 -14.34 -11.21
N GLY A 57 -4.00 -14.45 -12.29
CA GLY A 57 -4.69 -13.32 -12.90
C GLY A 57 -5.89 -12.80 -12.08
N ASP A 58 -7.04 -12.75 -12.72
CA ASP A 58 -8.27 -12.20 -12.17
C ASP A 58 -8.79 -12.99 -10.96
N ILE A 59 -8.74 -12.36 -9.77
CA ILE A 59 -9.20 -12.98 -8.52
C ILE A 59 -10.70 -13.34 -8.54
N THR A 60 -11.50 -12.68 -9.37
CA THR A 60 -12.94 -12.98 -9.48
C THR A 60 -13.22 -14.33 -10.12
N LYS A 61 -12.23 -14.89 -10.80
CA LYS A 61 -12.29 -16.22 -11.45
C LYS A 61 -11.68 -17.33 -10.59
N VAL A 62 -11.10 -16.99 -9.45
CA VAL A 62 -10.47 -17.96 -8.55
C VAL A 62 -11.51 -18.50 -7.58
N ILE A 63 -11.58 -19.83 -7.49
CA ILE A 63 -12.46 -20.52 -6.54
C ILE A 63 -11.80 -20.42 -5.15
N PRO A 64 -12.44 -19.84 -4.11
CA PRO A 64 -11.81 -19.63 -2.80
C PRO A 64 -11.22 -20.91 -2.17
N THR A 65 -11.85 -22.09 -2.37
CA THR A 65 -11.36 -23.36 -1.84
C THR A 65 -10.02 -23.79 -2.44
N SER A 66 -9.70 -23.38 -3.68
CA SER A 66 -8.45 -23.71 -4.36
C SER A 66 -7.24 -22.90 -3.84
N ILE A 67 -7.46 -21.80 -3.11
CA ILE A 67 -6.40 -21.01 -2.53
C ILE A 67 -5.77 -21.79 -1.37
N PRO A 68 -4.43 -21.85 -1.24
CA PRO A 68 -3.80 -22.55 -0.14
C PRO A 68 -4.14 -21.93 1.23
N ASP A 69 -4.14 -22.75 2.29
CA ASP A 69 -4.31 -22.26 3.66
C ASP A 69 -3.16 -21.35 4.06
N HIS A 70 -3.49 -20.25 4.75
CA HIS A 70 -2.55 -19.19 5.10
C HIS A 70 -2.91 -18.57 6.45
N ASP A 71 -1.90 -17.97 7.07
CA ASP A 71 -2.05 -17.32 8.38
C ASP A 71 -2.56 -15.87 8.22
N ILE A 72 -2.11 -15.15 7.17
CA ILE A 72 -2.46 -13.75 6.95
C ILE A 72 -2.82 -13.48 5.48
N LEU A 73 -3.84 -12.62 5.29
CA LEU A 73 -4.27 -12.15 3.97
C LEU A 73 -3.97 -10.66 3.82
N PHE A 74 -3.31 -10.28 2.72
CA PHE A 74 -3.11 -8.89 2.31
C PHE A 74 -3.95 -8.58 1.07
N ALA A 75 -4.55 -7.37 1.03
CA ALA A 75 -5.24 -6.90 -0.17
C ALA A 75 -5.24 -5.36 -0.28
N GLY A 76 -4.62 -4.85 -1.34
CA GLY A 76 -4.73 -3.44 -1.76
C GLY A 76 -5.78 -3.30 -2.86
N PHE A 77 -7.06 -3.36 -2.51
CA PHE A 77 -8.14 -3.42 -3.49
C PHE A 77 -8.55 -2.02 -4.00
N PRO A 78 -8.96 -1.88 -5.28
CA PRO A 78 -9.40 -0.59 -5.81
C PRO A 78 -10.71 -0.14 -5.18
N CYS A 79 -10.85 1.18 -4.99
CA CYS A 79 -12.09 1.79 -4.53
C CYS A 79 -13.10 1.78 -5.70
N GLN A 80 -14.01 0.83 -5.68
CA GLN A 80 -15.13 0.75 -6.63
C GLN A 80 -16.43 1.20 -5.99
N PRO A 81 -17.33 1.87 -6.74
CA PRO A 81 -18.65 2.22 -6.21
C PRO A 81 -19.44 0.97 -5.81
N PHE A 82 -19.99 0.98 -4.60
CA PHE A 82 -20.95 -0.04 -4.13
C PHE A 82 -22.35 0.17 -4.69
N SER A 83 -22.52 1.08 -5.68
CA SER A 83 -23.78 1.56 -6.21
C SER A 83 -24.66 0.50 -6.91
N ILE A 84 -24.20 -0.73 -7.07
CA ILE A 84 -24.99 -1.83 -7.65
C ILE A 84 -25.62 -2.72 -6.57
N ILE A 85 -25.44 -2.39 -5.30
CA ILE A 85 -26.03 -3.14 -4.19
C ILE A 85 -27.43 -2.61 -3.88
N GLY A 86 -28.34 -2.77 -4.83
CA GLY A 86 -29.75 -2.76 -4.54
C GLY A 86 -30.14 -4.07 -3.88
N GLN A 87 -30.60 -4.01 -2.62
CA GLN A 87 -31.12 -5.13 -1.83
C GLN A 87 -30.13 -6.32 -1.69
N MET A 88 -29.25 -6.20 -0.71
CA MET A 88 -28.40 -7.32 -0.28
C MET A 88 -29.27 -8.52 0.17
N LYS A 89 -29.42 -9.52 -0.66
CA LYS A 89 -29.88 -10.87 -0.26
C LYS A 89 -28.67 -11.72 0.18
N GLY A 90 -27.97 -11.29 1.26
CA GLY A 90 -26.87 -12.06 1.87
C GLY A 90 -25.59 -12.18 1.02
N PHE A 91 -24.69 -13.06 1.45
CA PHE A 91 -23.38 -13.36 0.82
C PHE A 91 -23.49 -13.98 -0.59
N ASP A 92 -24.69 -14.45 -0.99
CA ASP A 92 -24.88 -15.18 -2.26
C ASP A 92 -25.11 -14.23 -3.45
N ASP A 93 -25.39 -12.94 -3.21
CA ASP A 93 -25.50 -11.92 -4.28
C ASP A 93 -24.16 -11.19 -4.48
N THR A 94 -23.15 -11.94 -4.91
CA THR A 94 -21.75 -11.49 -5.07
C THR A 94 -21.51 -10.68 -6.35
N ARG A 95 -22.54 -10.24 -7.04
CA ARG A 95 -22.39 -9.43 -8.24
C ARG A 95 -22.09 -7.99 -7.89
N GLY A 96 -20.79 -7.66 -7.70
CA GLY A 96 -20.54 -6.25 -7.81
C GLY A 96 -19.27 -5.64 -7.28
N THR A 97 -18.59 -6.13 -6.26
CA THR A 97 -17.36 -5.45 -5.85
C THR A 97 -16.25 -6.43 -5.46
N LEU A 98 -15.02 -6.05 -5.79
CA LEU A 98 -13.82 -6.83 -5.49
C LEU A 98 -13.66 -7.10 -3.98
N PHE A 99 -14.21 -6.24 -3.12
CA PHE A 99 -14.23 -6.46 -1.67
C PHE A 99 -14.98 -7.75 -1.29
N PHE A 100 -16.10 -8.09 -1.94
CA PHE A 100 -16.84 -9.31 -1.60
C PHE A 100 -16.10 -10.58 -2.03
N HIS A 101 -15.27 -10.54 -3.07
CA HIS A 101 -14.36 -11.65 -3.39
C HIS A 101 -13.32 -11.85 -2.27
N ILE A 102 -12.77 -10.75 -1.72
CA ILE A 102 -11.90 -10.82 -0.52
C ILE A 102 -12.66 -11.43 0.66
N ALA A 103 -13.87 -10.94 0.94
CA ALA A 103 -14.71 -11.42 2.04
C ALA A 103 -15.03 -12.91 1.92
N ASN A 104 -15.30 -13.41 0.69
CA ASN A 104 -15.52 -14.83 0.43
C ASN A 104 -14.26 -15.68 0.68
N ILE A 105 -13.07 -15.18 0.32
CA ILE A 105 -11.81 -15.85 0.62
C ILE A 105 -11.58 -15.89 2.14
N ILE A 106 -11.84 -14.78 2.85
CA ILE A 106 -11.75 -14.72 4.31
C ILE A 106 -12.71 -15.70 4.97
N LYS A 107 -13.97 -15.77 4.47
CA LYS A 107 -15.00 -16.71 4.95
C LYS A 107 -14.55 -18.17 4.82
N GLU A 108 -14.01 -18.52 3.65
CA GLU A 108 -13.61 -19.90 3.32
C GLU A 108 -12.32 -20.30 4.05
N LYS A 109 -11.28 -19.44 3.97
CA LYS A 109 -9.93 -19.77 4.45
C LYS A 109 -9.68 -19.44 5.90
N LYS A 110 -10.47 -18.56 6.48
CA LYS A 110 -10.42 -18.17 7.90
C LYS A 110 -8.99 -17.86 8.38
N PRO A 111 -8.23 -16.97 7.71
CA PRO A 111 -6.88 -16.61 8.14
C PRO A 111 -6.89 -16.10 9.58
N LYS A 112 -5.76 -16.19 10.30
CA LYS A 112 -5.65 -15.63 11.66
C LYS A 112 -5.87 -14.12 11.65
N ALA A 113 -5.37 -13.45 10.61
CA ALA A 113 -5.51 -12.01 10.43
C ALA A 113 -5.55 -11.61 8.95
N PHE A 114 -5.93 -10.36 8.71
CA PHE A 114 -5.79 -9.72 7.40
C PHE A 114 -5.42 -8.23 7.55
N ILE A 115 -4.80 -7.69 6.51
CA ILE A 115 -4.58 -6.24 6.31
C ILE A 115 -5.15 -5.86 4.96
N LEU A 116 -6.14 -4.97 4.95
CA LEU A 116 -6.73 -4.40 3.74
C LEU A 116 -6.34 -2.94 3.62
N GLU A 117 -5.92 -2.51 2.43
CA GLU A 117 -5.54 -1.12 2.17
C GLU A 117 -6.45 -0.50 1.12
N ASN A 118 -6.74 0.78 1.30
CA ASN A 118 -7.46 1.58 0.30
C ASN A 118 -7.10 3.06 0.41
N VAL A 119 -7.54 3.86 -0.57
CA VAL A 119 -7.37 5.31 -0.53
C VAL A 119 -8.19 5.94 0.60
N LYS A 120 -7.73 7.07 1.17
CA LYS A 120 -8.41 7.82 2.25
C LYS A 120 -9.87 8.13 1.93
N GLN A 121 -10.17 8.38 0.65
CA GLN A 121 -11.51 8.71 0.19
C GLN A 121 -12.57 7.64 0.51
N LEU A 122 -12.14 6.39 0.78
CA LEU A 122 -13.05 5.32 1.19
C LEU A 122 -13.83 5.67 2.47
N VAL A 123 -13.25 6.46 3.38
CA VAL A 123 -13.90 6.86 4.64
C VAL A 123 -15.18 7.68 4.38
N GLY A 124 -15.13 8.61 3.44
CA GLY A 124 -16.26 9.46 3.08
C GLY A 124 -17.12 8.94 1.92
N HIS A 125 -16.71 7.84 1.28
CA HIS A 125 -17.39 7.31 0.11
C HIS A 125 -18.84 6.94 0.42
N ASP A 126 -19.77 7.40 -0.41
CA ASP A 126 -21.22 7.26 -0.21
C ASP A 126 -21.66 7.66 1.22
N LYS A 127 -21.22 8.85 1.66
CA LYS A 127 -21.51 9.37 3.01
C LYS A 127 -21.11 8.40 4.14
N GLY A 128 -20.01 7.64 3.94
CA GLY A 128 -19.49 6.66 4.88
C GLY A 128 -20.15 5.27 4.84
N LYS A 129 -21.19 5.07 4.03
CA LYS A 129 -21.92 3.80 3.96
C LYS A 129 -21.02 2.65 3.49
N THR A 130 -20.13 2.92 2.51
CA THR A 130 -19.22 1.92 1.98
C THR A 130 -18.32 1.32 3.06
N LEU A 131 -17.64 2.17 3.83
CA LEU A 131 -16.76 1.69 4.91
C LEU A 131 -17.56 0.98 6.01
N LYS A 132 -18.74 1.52 6.36
CA LYS A 132 -19.64 0.87 7.34
C LYS A 132 -20.06 -0.53 6.89
N THR A 133 -20.35 -0.72 5.60
CA THR A 133 -20.67 -2.04 5.03
C THR A 133 -19.48 -2.98 5.09
N ILE A 134 -18.28 -2.53 4.71
CA ILE A 134 -17.05 -3.31 4.83
C ILE A 134 -16.85 -3.78 6.28
N MET A 135 -16.87 -2.87 7.25
CA MET A 135 -16.64 -3.18 8.66
C MET A 135 -17.70 -4.14 9.22
N LYS A 136 -18.98 -3.94 8.84
CA LYS A 136 -20.06 -4.85 9.23
C LYS A 136 -19.83 -6.25 8.67
N THR A 137 -19.52 -6.37 7.37
CA THR A 137 -19.26 -7.67 6.72
C THR A 137 -18.13 -8.42 7.43
N LEU A 138 -17.02 -7.75 7.73
CA LEU A 138 -15.87 -8.36 8.41
C LEU A 138 -16.23 -8.81 9.83
N LYS A 139 -17.04 -8.03 10.55
CA LYS A 139 -17.57 -8.41 11.86
C LYS A 139 -18.51 -9.63 11.77
N ASP A 140 -19.40 -9.66 10.80
CA ASP A 140 -20.35 -10.77 10.57
C ASP A 140 -19.61 -12.08 10.21
N LEU A 141 -18.38 -11.97 9.66
CA LEU A 141 -17.46 -13.10 9.44
C LEU A 141 -16.72 -13.56 10.71
N GLY A 142 -16.96 -12.92 11.85
CA GLY A 142 -16.36 -13.29 13.13
C GLY A 142 -14.98 -12.66 13.40
N TYR A 143 -14.63 -11.56 12.69
CA TYR A 143 -13.37 -10.87 12.92
C TYR A 143 -13.53 -9.62 13.78
N HIS A 144 -12.58 -9.41 14.67
CA HIS A 144 -12.34 -8.13 15.33
C HIS A 144 -11.63 -7.22 14.35
N ALA A 145 -12.39 -6.37 13.65
CA ALA A 145 -11.85 -5.49 12.62
C ALA A 145 -11.89 -4.03 13.07
N GLN A 146 -10.82 -3.31 12.79
CA GLN A 146 -10.71 -1.87 13.02
C GLN A 146 -9.98 -1.21 11.85
N TYR A 147 -10.09 0.11 11.72
CA TYR A 147 -9.40 0.86 10.68
C TYR A 147 -8.77 2.15 11.21
N ALA A 148 -7.71 2.59 10.54
CA ALA A 148 -7.13 3.91 10.74
C ALA A 148 -6.76 4.55 9.41
N VAL A 149 -6.70 5.88 9.38
CA VAL A 149 -6.11 6.63 8.28
C VAL A 149 -4.66 6.94 8.66
N LEU A 150 -3.73 6.31 7.96
CA LEU A 150 -2.29 6.44 8.21
C LEU A 150 -1.63 7.22 7.07
N ASN A 151 -0.57 7.97 7.39
CA ASN A 151 0.17 8.75 6.40
C ASN A 151 1.61 8.22 6.28
N ALA A 152 2.08 7.98 5.06
CA ALA A 152 3.43 7.47 4.81
C ALA A 152 4.54 8.37 5.37
N LEU A 153 4.31 9.69 5.50
CA LEU A 153 5.23 10.60 6.18
C LEU A 153 5.53 10.19 7.62
N ASP A 154 4.53 9.67 8.32
CA ASP A 154 4.63 9.29 9.73
C ASP A 154 5.44 7.99 9.91
N TYR A 155 5.77 7.31 8.81
CA TYR A 155 6.52 6.05 8.79
C TYR A 155 7.84 6.15 8.01
N GLY A 156 8.45 7.34 8.02
CA GLY A 156 9.80 7.58 7.51
C GLY A 156 9.90 7.79 5.99
N LEU A 157 8.80 7.75 5.23
CA LEU A 157 8.81 8.04 3.79
C LEU A 157 8.56 9.52 3.53
N PRO A 158 9.37 10.21 2.71
CA PRO A 158 9.13 11.62 2.37
C PRO A 158 8.03 11.75 1.31
N GLN A 159 6.86 11.18 1.62
CA GLN A 159 5.68 11.23 0.75
C GLN A 159 4.41 11.42 1.60
N LYS A 160 3.68 12.51 1.38
CA LYS A 160 2.34 12.69 1.94
C LYS A 160 1.34 11.80 1.21
N ARG A 161 1.14 10.60 1.73
CA ARG A 161 0.26 9.57 1.16
C ARG A 161 -0.59 8.97 2.27
N GLU A 162 -1.84 9.43 2.36
CA GLU A 162 -2.80 8.95 3.35
C GLU A 162 -3.56 7.74 2.80
N ARG A 163 -3.65 6.68 3.62
CA ARG A 163 -4.33 5.42 3.29
C ARG A 163 -5.20 4.96 4.45
N VAL A 164 -6.36 4.43 4.10
CA VAL A 164 -7.14 3.64 5.05
C VAL A 164 -6.51 2.27 5.14
N VAL A 165 -6.15 1.86 6.33
CA VAL A 165 -5.66 0.52 6.62
C VAL A 165 -6.67 -0.13 7.56
N ILE A 166 -7.25 -1.27 7.13
CA ILE A 166 -8.18 -2.08 7.92
C ILE A 166 -7.41 -3.31 8.37
N VAL A 167 -7.35 -3.53 9.67
CA VAL A 167 -6.77 -4.72 10.27
C VAL A 167 -7.88 -5.53 10.91
N GLY A 168 -7.90 -6.84 10.64
CA GLY A 168 -8.81 -7.77 11.30
C GLY A 168 -8.06 -9.00 11.81
N HIS A 169 -8.51 -9.51 12.93
CA HIS A 169 -7.97 -10.71 13.57
C HIS A 169 -9.10 -11.55 14.15
N ARG A 170 -8.92 -12.87 14.18
CA ARG A 170 -9.95 -13.81 14.68
C ARG A 170 -10.00 -13.85 16.19
N GLU A 171 -8.85 -13.93 16.81
CA GLU A 171 -8.77 -13.98 18.28
C GLU A 171 -8.92 -12.57 18.86
N PRO A 172 -9.52 -12.42 20.05
CA PRO A 172 -9.64 -11.12 20.73
C PRO A 172 -8.26 -10.69 21.27
N ILE A 173 -7.53 -9.91 20.47
CA ILE A 173 -6.22 -9.36 20.83
C ILE A 173 -6.29 -7.85 21.04
N LEU A 174 -5.40 -7.31 21.87
CA LEU A 174 -5.21 -5.88 22.02
C LEU A 174 -4.34 -5.35 20.88
N PHE A 175 -4.96 -5.10 19.73
CA PHE A 175 -4.25 -4.49 18.59
C PHE A 175 -4.37 -2.97 18.63
N SER A 176 -3.25 -2.27 18.51
CA SER A 176 -3.18 -0.83 18.28
C SER A 176 -2.34 -0.51 17.05
N TYR A 177 -2.74 0.51 16.30
CA TYR A 177 -1.93 0.96 15.18
C TYR A 177 -0.58 1.50 15.66
N PRO A 178 0.51 1.29 14.86
CA PRO A 178 1.83 1.79 15.24
C PRO A 178 1.82 3.32 15.36
N PRO A 179 2.46 3.88 16.39
CA PRO A 179 2.61 5.32 16.52
C PRO A 179 3.47 5.88 15.38
N PRO A 180 3.35 7.19 15.05
CA PRO A 180 4.20 7.84 14.08
C PRO A 180 5.68 7.72 14.41
N ILE A 181 6.50 7.35 13.42
CA ILE A 181 7.96 7.33 13.50
C ILE A 181 8.47 8.59 12.80
N ARG A 182 8.92 9.58 13.55
CA ARG A 182 9.44 10.84 13.02
C ARG A 182 10.91 11.02 13.36
N PRO A 183 11.70 11.76 12.53
CA PRO A 183 11.35 12.40 11.27
C PRO A 183 11.32 11.44 10.06
N PHE A 184 10.67 11.86 8.95
CA PHE A 184 10.81 11.17 7.66
C PHE A 184 12.19 11.46 7.03
N LYS A 185 12.64 10.60 6.13
CA LYS A 185 13.92 10.76 5.42
C LYS A 185 13.95 12.04 4.59
N PRO A 186 15.07 12.78 4.55
CA PRO A 186 15.19 13.95 3.69
C PRO A 186 15.17 13.54 2.21
N LEU A 187 14.68 14.44 1.34
CA LEU A 187 14.63 14.19 -0.11
C LEU A 187 16.01 13.89 -0.71
N SER A 188 17.09 14.39 -0.12
CA SER A 188 18.47 14.13 -0.55
C SER A 188 18.87 12.64 -0.49
N GLU A 189 18.20 11.83 0.34
CA GLU A 189 18.42 10.39 0.40
C GLU A 189 17.60 9.61 -0.65
N VAL A 190 16.57 10.23 -1.20
CA VAL A 190 15.66 9.62 -2.18
C VAL A 190 16.03 10.00 -3.60
N LEU A 191 16.44 11.27 -3.81
CA LEU A 191 16.70 11.82 -5.12
C LEU A 191 18.09 11.44 -5.65
N GLU A 192 18.15 11.12 -6.95
CA GLU A 192 19.39 10.78 -7.65
C GLU A 192 20.22 12.05 -7.91
N LYS A 193 21.54 11.94 -7.70
CA LYS A 193 22.48 13.05 -7.92
C LYS A 193 22.65 13.42 -9.40
N LYS A 194 22.55 12.42 -10.29
CA LYS A 194 22.66 12.59 -11.74
C LYS A 194 21.44 11.98 -12.39
N VAL A 195 20.75 12.74 -13.22
CA VAL A 195 19.50 12.34 -13.88
C VAL A 195 19.58 12.64 -15.37
N ALA A 196 19.13 11.70 -16.21
CA ALA A 196 19.15 11.83 -17.66
C ALA A 196 18.25 12.99 -18.14
N LYS A 197 18.65 13.67 -19.23
CA LYS A 197 17.93 14.81 -19.81
C LYS A 197 16.45 14.52 -20.11
N LYS A 198 16.08 13.28 -20.43
CA LYS A 198 14.68 12.89 -20.70
C LYS A 198 13.72 13.16 -19.52
N HIS A 199 14.22 13.30 -18.31
CA HIS A 199 13.40 13.60 -17.13
C HIS A 199 13.21 15.10 -16.89
N TYR A 200 13.96 15.98 -17.54
CA TYR A 200 13.74 17.42 -17.41
C TYR A 200 12.46 17.84 -18.12
N ALA A 201 11.76 18.80 -17.55
CA ALA A 201 10.65 19.46 -18.22
C ALA A 201 11.17 20.39 -19.32
N SER A 202 10.34 20.78 -20.27
CA SER A 202 10.71 21.79 -21.27
C SER A 202 10.99 23.14 -20.59
N GLU A 203 11.86 23.95 -21.20
CA GLU A 203 12.19 25.30 -20.71
C GLU A 203 10.94 26.13 -20.45
N TYR A 204 9.98 26.09 -21.37
CA TYR A 204 8.69 26.75 -21.21
C TYR A 204 7.95 26.37 -19.91
N ILE A 205 7.93 25.08 -19.58
CA ILE A 205 7.27 24.62 -18.33
C ILE A 205 8.04 25.07 -17.09
N VAL A 206 9.37 25.02 -17.15
CA VAL A 206 10.25 25.44 -16.05
C VAL A 206 10.09 26.92 -15.78
N GLU A 207 10.17 27.78 -16.82
CA GLU A 207 10.01 29.22 -16.70
C GLU A 207 8.63 29.59 -16.13
N LYS A 208 7.56 29.08 -16.76
CA LYS A 208 6.18 29.32 -16.31
C LYS A 208 5.99 28.95 -14.82
N ARG A 209 6.60 27.86 -14.35
CA ARG A 209 6.50 27.47 -12.94
C ARG A 209 7.31 28.34 -12.03
N LYS A 210 8.51 28.76 -12.42
CA LYS A 210 9.37 29.64 -11.63
C LYS A 210 8.80 31.07 -11.54
N GLU A 211 8.09 31.54 -12.57
CA GLU A 211 7.33 32.76 -12.53
C GLU A 211 6.14 32.69 -11.55
N ALA A 212 5.41 31.57 -11.59
CA ALA A 212 4.20 31.38 -10.78
C ALA A 212 4.47 31.02 -9.31
N HIS A 213 5.66 30.49 -8.98
CA HIS A 213 5.95 29.98 -7.62
C HIS A 213 7.43 30.09 -7.25
N LYS A 214 7.67 30.48 -5.99
CA LYS A 214 9.00 30.46 -5.35
C LYS A 214 8.94 29.51 -4.14
N SER A 215 9.85 28.53 -4.10
CA SER A 215 9.96 27.61 -2.97
C SER A 215 10.74 28.21 -1.81
N ALA A 216 10.25 28.02 -0.59
CA ALA A 216 11.00 28.31 0.63
C ALA A 216 12.08 27.25 0.95
N TYR A 217 12.09 26.12 0.24
CA TYR A 217 12.99 25.01 0.48
C TYR A 217 14.05 24.93 -0.61
N LYS A 218 15.31 24.72 -0.23
CA LYS A 218 16.44 24.54 -1.15
C LYS A 218 16.26 23.28 -2.02
N LEU A 219 15.69 22.21 -1.44
CA LEU A 219 15.35 20.96 -2.14
C LEU A 219 13.89 20.65 -1.86
N SER A 220 13.08 20.57 -2.90
CA SER A 220 11.63 20.44 -2.80
C SER A 220 11.02 19.71 -3.98
N ILE A 221 9.83 19.14 -3.77
CA ILE A 221 8.99 18.67 -4.85
C ILE A 221 7.81 19.62 -5.02
N TRP A 222 7.70 20.15 -6.21
CA TRP A 222 6.65 21.08 -6.61
C TRP A 222 5.46 20.31 -7.15
N HIS A 223 4.30 20.55 -6.58
CA HIS A 223 3.05 19.93 -6.98
C HIS A 223 2.14 20.95 -7.64
N GLU A 224 1.75 20.70 -8.88
CA GLU A 224 0.70 21.43 -9.58
C GLU A 224 -0.62 20.67 -9.49
N ASN A 225 -1.65 21.30 -8.96
CA ASN A 225 -2.99 20.73 -8.89
C ASN A 225 -3.74 20.89 -10.24
N LYS A 226 -4.95 20.34 -10.33
CA LYS A 226 -5.78 20.43 -11.56
C LYS A 226 -6.19 21.85 -11.93
N SER A 227 -6.18 22.78 -10.98
CA SER A 227 -6.52 24.19 -11.17
C SER A 227 -5.30 25.05 -11.50
N GLY A 228 -4.11 24.43 -11.70
CA GLY A 228 -2.87 25.14 -12.03
C GLY A 228 -2.14 25.75 -10.82
N ASN A 229 -2.66 25.62 -9.60
CA ASN A 229 -1.97 26.13 -8.42
C ASN A 229 -0.76 25.26 -8.08
N ILE A 230 0.37 25.92 -7.78
CA ILE A 230 1.65 25.28 -7.47
C ILE A 230 1.96 25.45 -5.98
N CYS A 231 2.35 24.34 -5.34
CA CYS A 231 2.88 24.32 -3.98
C CYS A 231 4.19 23.52 -3.97
N SER A 232 5.11 23.84 -3.06
CA SER A 232 6.37 23.11 -2.88
C SER A 232 6.53 22.62 -1.45
N TYR A 233 7.11 21.42 -1.28
CA TYR A 233 7.27 20.77 0.01
C TYR A 233 8.63 20.08 0.10
N PRO A 234 9.21 19.91 1.30
CA PRO A 234 10.41 19.09 1.52
C PRO A 234 10.11 17.57 1.47
N TYR A 235 8.98 17.21 0.87
CA TYR A 235 8.50 15.84 0.62
C TYR A 235 7.64 15.81 -0.64
N SER A 236 7.34 14.63 -1.15
CA SER A 236 6.45 14.44 -2.30
C SER A 236 4.97 14.44 -1.87
N CYS A 237 4.09 15.01 -2.67
CA CYS A 237 2.68 14.62 -2.64
C CYS A 237 2.52 13.19 -3.13
N ALA A 238 1.34 12.59 -2.90
CA ALA A 238 1.07 11.21 -3.27
C ALA A 238 1.34 10.95 -4.75
N LEU A 239 2.13 9.93 -5.05
CA LEU A 239 2.29 9.41 -6.41
C LEU A 239 0.95 8.90 -6.92
N ARG A 240 0.60 9.22 -8.18
CA ARG A 240 -0.67 8.86 -8.81
C ARG A 240 -0.41 8.26 -10.19
N ALA A 241 -0.94 7.07 -10.43
CA ALA A 241 -0.79 6.34 -11.70
C ALA A 241 -1.32 7.13 -12.92
N GLY A 242 -2.44 7.80 -12.77
CA GLY A 242 -3.12 8.52 -13.85
C GLY A 242 -2.88 10.04 -13.89
N ALA A 243 -1.88 10.58 -13.16
CA ALA A 243 -1.61 12.01 -13.18
C ALA A 243 -0.83 12.44 -14.42
N SER A 244 -0.89 13.73 -14.79
CA SER A 244 -0.08 14.31 -15.86
C SER A 244 1.43 14.12 -15.60
N TYR A 245 2.26 14.12 -16.64
CA TYR A 245 3.70 13.86 -16.51
C TYR A 245 4.41 14.87 -15.60
N ASN A 246 3.97 16.12 -15.62
CA ASN A 246 4.63 17.24 -14.92
C ASN A 246 3.94 17.65 -13.63
N TYR A 247 2.99 16.86 -13.08
CA TYR A 247 2.29 17.25 -11.85
C TYR A 247 3.20 17.31 -10.61
N LEU A 248 4.33 16.59 -10.63
CA LEU A 248 5.39 16.66 -9.62
C LEU A 248 6.72 16.95 -10.30
N LEU A 249 7.37 18.05 -9.92
CA LEU A 249 8.70 18.37 -10.38
C LEU A 249 9.64 18.64 -9.20
N VAL A 250 10.82 18.07 -9.25
CA VAL A 250 11.91 18.38 -8.33
C VAL A 250 12.39 19.81 -8.63
N ASN A 251 12.34 20.69 -7.65
CA ASN A 251 12.67 22.13 -7.74
C ASN A 251 12.00 22.88 -8.92
N GLY A 252 10.86 22.37 -9.38
CA GLY A 252 10.16 22.93 -10.53
C GLY A 252 10.80 22.63 -11.90
N GLU A 253 11.85 21.81 -11.96
CA GLU A 253 12.69 21.62 -13.15
C GLU A 253 12.56 20.24 -13.81
N ARG A 254 12.52 19.17 -13.01
CA ARG A 254 12.54 17.82 -13.53
C ARG A 254 11.53 16.89 -12.90
N ARG A 255 11.10 15.91 -13.64
CA ARG A 255 10.28 14.79 -13.14
C ARG A 255 11.10 13.88 -12.25
N LEU A 256 10.41 13.15 -11.38
CA LEU A 256 11.00 12.03 -10.66
C LEU A 256 11.35 10.90 -11.63
N THR A 257 12.50 10.26 -11.41
CA THR A 257 12.85 9.02 -12.10
C THR A 257 12.04 7.84 -11.56
N PRO A 258 11.94 6.71 -12.28
CA PRO A 258 11.34 5.49 -11.75
C PRO A 258 11.97 5.06 -10.41
N ARG A 259 13.30 5.08 -10.29
CA ARG A 259 13.99 4.71 -9.04
C ARG A 259 13.62 5.62 -7.87
N GLU A 260 13.55 6.92 -8.09
CA GLU A 260 13.12 7.89 -7.06
C GLU A 260 11.67 7.65 -6.63
N MET A 261 10.78 7.30 -7.56
CA MET A 261 9.39 6.97 -7.23
C MET A 261 9.27 5.69 -6.39
N PHE A 262 10.09 4.66 -6.68
CA PHE A 262 10.12 3.43 -5.90
C PHE A 262 10.71 3.67 -4.50
N ARG A 263 11.75 4.50 -4.36
CA ARG A 263 12.28 4.95 -3.05
C ARG A 263 11.23 5.69 -2.23
N LEU A 264 10.44 6.57 -2.87
CA LEU A 264 9.32 7.27 -2.22
C LEU A 264 8.22 6.32 -1.70
N GLN A 265 8.08 5.14 -2.31
CA GLN A 265 7.19 4.08 -1.83
C GLN A 265 7.84 3.13 -0.82
N GLY A 266 9.16 3.25 -0.58
CA GLY A 266 9.89 2.42 0.38
C GLY A 266 10.42 1.10 -0.19
N PHE A 267 10.45 0.94 -1.53
CA PHE A 267 11.08 -0.23 -2.14
C PHE A 267 12.60 -0.17 -1.99
N PRO A 268 13.28 -1.32 -1.74
CA PRO A 268 14.73 -1.38 -1.59
C PRO A 268 15.45 -1.15 -2.92
N GLU A 269 16.74 -0.78 -2.84
CA GLU A 269 17.57 -0.58 -4.04
C GLU A 269 17.72 -1.85 -4.89
N SER A 270 17.68 -3.01 -4.25
CA SER A 270 17.74 -4.32 -4.92
C SER A 270 16.49 -4.65 -5.74
N TYR A 271 15.38 -3.90 -5.55
CA TYR A 271 14.16 -4.14 -6.30
C TYR A 271 14.37 -3.80 -7.79
N LYS A 272 14.15 -4.78 -8.66
CA LYS A 272 14.29 -4.63 -10.11
C LYS A 272 13.07 -3.91 -10.69
N ILE A 273 13.32 -2.82 -11.42
CA ILE A 273 12.28 -2.00 -12.07
C ILE A 273 12.25 -2.37 -13.54
N ILE A 274 11.06 -2.50 -14.13
CA ILE A 274 10.90 -2.76 -15.57
C ILE A 274 11.45 -1.59 -16.40
N ASP A 275 12.01 -1.90 -17.56
CA ASP A 275 12.55 -0.88 -18.48
C ASP A 275 11.44 -0.20 -19.32
N ASN A 276 10.52 0.43 -18.61
CA ASN A 276 9.45 1.26 -19.19
C ASN A 276 9.04 2.32 -18.17
N ASP A 277 9.53 3.55 -18.33
CA ASP A 277 9.28 4.65 -17.40
C ASP A 277 7.77 4.91 -17.15
N GLY A 278 6.94 4.76 -18.19
CA GLY A 278 5.49 4.96 -18.08
C GLY A 278 4.82 3.91 -17.19
N GLN A 279 5.16 2.65 -17.40
CA GLN A 279 4.66 1.55 -16.59
C GLN A 279 5.23 1.58 -15.18
N ALA A 280 6.53 1.81 -15.00
CA ALA A 280 7.15 1.95 -13.69
C ALA A 280 6.48 3.06 -12.85
N ARG A 281 6.16 4.19 -13.48
CA ARG A 281 5.42 5.29 -12.85
C ARG A 281 4.00 4.87 -12.44
N LYS A 282 3.26 4.16 -13.31
CA LYS A 282 1.92 3.64 -13.03
C LYS A 282 1.98 2.67 -11.84
N GLN A 283 2.95 1.77 -11.84
CA GLN A 283 3.20 0.79 -10.78
C GLN A 283 3.51 1.47 -9.45
N ALA A 284 4.46 2.41 -9.41
CA ALA A 284 4.78 3.17 -8.21
C ALA A 284 3.58 3.97 -7.68
N GLY A 285 2.76 4.55 -8.58
CA GLY A 285 1.54 5.28 -8.22
C GLY A 285 0.48 4.43 -7.55
N ASN A 286 0.36 3.16 -7.94
CA ASN A 286 -0.61 2.19 -7.39
C ASN A 286 -0.09 1.44 -6.17
N ALA A 287 1.23 1.37 -5.98
CA ALA A 287 1.82 0.60 -4.89
C ALA A 287 1.42 1.10 -3.50
N VAL A 288 1.31 0.18 -2.55
CA VAL A 288 1.18 0.52 -1.13
C VAL A 288 2.50 1.06 -0.58
N PRO A 289 2.50 2.01 0.39
CA PRO A 289 3.73 2.49 1.01
C PRO A 289 4.32 1.42 1.94
N VAL A 290 5.45 0.84 1.53
CA VAL A 290 6.08 -0.33 2.17
C VAL A 290 6.33 -0.13 3.66
N ASN A 291 6.92 1.01 4.06
CA ASN A 291 7.27 1.28 5.46
C ASN A 291 6.04 1.37 6.36
N LEU A 292 4.97 2.01 5.87
CA LEU A 292 3.70 2.12 6.60
C LEU A 292 3.11 0.74 6.86
N VAL A 293 3.01 -0.07 5.80
CA VAL A 293 2.45 -1.43 5.89
C VAL A 293 3.33 -2.32 6.76
N LYS A 294 4.67 -2.22 6.63
CA LYS A 294 5.61 -2.93 7.49
C LYS A 294 5.38 -2.62 8.97
N ALA A 295 5.20 -1.33 9.32
CA ALA A 295 4.95 -0.93 10.71
C ALA A 295 3.66 -1.58 11.26
N VAL A 296 2.59 -1.67 10.45
CA VAL A 296 1.35 -2.35 10.83
C VAL A 296 1.57 -3.87 10.97
N ILE A 297 2.30 -4.49 10.06
CA ILE A 297 2.64 -5.92 10.13
C ILE A 297 3.40 -6.23 11.41
N LEU A 298 4.41 -5.43 11.76
CA LEU A 298 5.20 -5.60 12.99
C LEU A 298 4.34 -5.60 14.26
N LYS A 299 3.26 -4.80 14.31
CA LYS A 299 2.31 -4.80 15.42
C LYS A 299 1.40 -6.04 15.45
N LEU A 300 1.23 -6.69 14.31
CA LEU A 300 0.35 -7.86 14.17
C LEU A 300 1.11 -9.19 14.30
N LEU A 301 2.39 -9.23 13.93
CA LEU A 301 3.23 -10.44 13.97
C LEU A 301 3.21 -11.17 15.32
N PRO A 302 3.31 -10.51 16.49
CA PRO A 302 3.28 -11.20 17.79
C PRO A 302 2.04 -12.06 18.04
N TYR A 303 0.94 -11.70 17.42
CA TYR A 303 -0.34 -12.43 17.56
C TYR A 303 -0.55 -13.54 16.53
N ILE A 304 0.30 -13.57 15.49
CA ILE A 304 0.23 -14.56 14.42
C ILE A 304 1.30 -15.64 14.59
N ALA A 305 2.51 -15.23 14.95
CA ALA A 305 3.65 -16.09 15.15
C ALA A 305 3.64 -16.68 16.57
N LYS A 306 3.85 -18.01 16.65
CA LYS A 306 3.92 -18.73 17.95
C LYS A 306 5.23 -18.45 18.69
N SER A 307 6.25 -17.96 17.99
CA SER A 307 7.59 -17.68 18.53
C SER A 307 7.64 -16.44 19.44
N PHE A 308 6.60 -15.62 19.46
CA PHE A 308 6.54 -14.46 20.36
C PHE A 308 6.02 -14.88 21.73
N ASP A 309 6.76 -14.48 22.78
CA ASP A 309 6.27 -14.58 24.16
C ASP A 309 5.18 -13.51 24.39
N MET A 310 3.94 -13.97 24.43
CA MET A 310 2.78 -13.09 24.68
C MET A 310 2.86 -12.37 26.02
N THR A 311 3.57 -12.92 27.01
CA THR A 311 3.79 -12.29 28.30
C THR A 311 4.61 -11.00 28.17
N GLN A 312 5.61 -11.00 27.30
CA GLN A 312 6.40 -9.81 27.01
C GLN A 312 5.58 -8.76 26.21
N VAL A 313 4.80 -9.21 25.22
CA VAL A 313 3.93 -8.32 24.42
C VAL A 313 2.93 -7.58 25.31
N LEU A 314 2.34 -8.26 26.30
CA LEU A 314 1.38 -7.64 27.24
C LEU A 314 2.07 -6.62 28.16
N LYS A 315 3.27 -6.90 28.66
CA LYS A 315 4.05 -5.96 29.48
C LYS A 315 4.38 -4.66 28.75
N ASP A 316 4.73 -4.75 27.46
CA ASP A 316 5.04 -3.57 26.64
C ASP A 316 3.80 -2.68 26.40
N TYR A 317 2.59 -3.22 26.55
CA TYR A 317 1.33 -2.47 26.48
C TYR A 317 0.95 -1.80 27.82
N GLU A 318 1.35 -2.35 28.95
CA GLU A 318 1.06 -1.75 30.27
C GLU A 318 1.96 -0.54 30.59
N VAL A 319 3.04 -0.35 29.84
CA VAL A 319 4.04 0.71 30.05
C VAL A 319 3.89 1.87 29.03
N SER A 320 3.01 1.75 28.04
CA SER A 320 2.74 2.76 26.96
C SER A 320 1.41 3.45 27.17
#